data_72f16016afe5b6a6d6e1ef4d5228311d
#
_entry.id   72f16016afe5b6a6d6e1ef4d5228311d
#
_cell.length_a   1.000
_cell.length_b   1.000
_cell.length_c   1.000
_cell.angle_alpha   90.00
_cell.angle_beta   90.00
_cell.angle_gamma   90.00
#
_symmetry.space_group_name_H-M   'P 1'
#
loop_
_entity.id
_entity.type
_entity.pdbx_description
1 polymer ?
#
loop_
_entity_poly.entity_id
_entity_poly.type
_entity_poly.pdbx_seq_one_letter_code
_entity_poly.pdbx_strand_id
1 'polypeptide(L)'
;MNDDINRQVLLVEKPTGKLGPEHFKMSEAPIPEPKDGEALLRVRYISLDAANRAWMHGATYRAAVEANTVMAGGGIGEVIVSKAPGLSPGDIVFGDTGWQDYAAVPAKHLSKMPKIEPMTHLLSVYGIAGLTAYFGLLDVGKPKPGETVVVSAAAGSVGSIVGQIARIKGCRVVGIAGGKDKCDWLTRELGFDAAVDYKDGALFKALKAAAPNGIDVYFDNVGGDILEACLAQMNLRGRIACCGAISQYDGAPSATGPRGVPGLIVVKRLIMQGFIVMDYMDQRDRALAELQSWVASGKLKVQEDVIDGLENTPQALIGLLAGENRGKRMVKL
;
A
#
# COMPACT_ATOMS: atom_id res chain seq x y z
N MET A 1 6.24 4.13 -32.35
CA MET A 1 5.12 4.59 -31.49
C MET A 1 4.76 5.97 -31.99
N ASN A 2 3.47 6.25 -32.18
CA ASN A 2 3.04 7.59 -32.62
C ASN A 2 3.26 8.53 -31.44
N ASP A 3 4.24 9.43 -31.52
CA ASP A 3 4.68 10.29 -30.39
C ASP A 3 3.65 11.38 -30.01
N ASP A 4 2.48 11.40 -30.65
CA ASP A 4 1.41 12.40 -30.45
C ASP A 4 0.18 11.86 -29.69
N ILE A 5 0.20 10.61 -29.24
CA ILE A 5 -0.94 9.94 -28.62
C ILE A 5 -0.66 9.65 -27.15
N ASN A 6 -1.62 10.02 -26.29
CA ASN A 6 -1.67 9.66 -24.88
C ASN A 6 -2.62 8.47 -24.71
N ARG A 7 -2.07 7.27 -24.44
CA ARG A 7 -2.88 6.09 -24.07
C ARG A 7 -3.36 6.26 -22.64
N GLN A 8 -4.59 5.88 -22.38
CA GLN A 8 -5.26 6.05 -21.09
C GLN A 8 -6.07 4.80 -20.74
N VAL A 9 -6.16 4.48 -19.45
CA VAL A 9 -7.13 3.52 -18.93
C VAL A 9 -8.24 4.29 -18.25
N LEU A 10 -9.45 4.18 -18.76
CA LEU A 10 -10.64 4.80 -18.19
C LEU A 10 -11.34 3.83 -17.25
N LEU A 11 -11.85 4.32 -16.12
CA LEU A 11 -12.88 3.65 -15.35
C LEU A 11 -14.23 3.95 -16.02
N VAL A 12 -14.83 2.98 -16.71
CA VAL A 12 -16.08 3.21 -17.47
C VAL A 12 -17.33 3.03 -16.63
N GLU A 13 -17.24 2.19 -15.59
CA GLU A 13 -18.33 1.92 -14.67
C GLU A 13 -17.78 1.70 -13.25
N LYS A 14 -18.49 2.23 -12.24
CA LYS A 14 -18.16 1.98 -10.82
C LYS A 14 -18.63 0.58 -10.44
N PRO A 15 -17.73 -0.33 -10.00
CA PRO A 15 -18.12 -1.68 -9.66
C PRO A 15 -19.00 -1.72 -8.40
N THR A 16 -20.18 -2.33 -8.49
CA THR A 16 -21.08 -2.55 -7.35
C THR A 16 -20.76 -3.83 -6.58
N GLY A 17 -19.95 -4.70 -7.17
CA GLY A 17 -19.48 -5.96 -6.62
C GLY A 17 -17.99 -6.11 -6.78
N LYS A 18 -17.54 -7.31 -7.13
CA LYS A 18 -16.14 -7.62 -7.38
C LYS A 18 -15.64 -6.88 -8.62
N LEU A 19 -14.41 -6.36 -8.54
CA LEU A 19 -13.77 -5.70 -9.66
C LEU A 19 -13.44 -6.70 -10.77
N GLY A 20 -13.82 -6.36 -12.00
CA GLY A 20 -13.49 -7.12 -13.20
C GLY A 20 -12.93 -6.23 -14.31
N PRO A 21 -12.38 -6.83 -15.37
CA PRO A 21 -11.79 -6.10 -16.49
C PRO A 21 -12.82 -5.24 -17.26
N GLU A 22 -14.09 -5.61 -17.22
CA GLU A 22 -15.21 -4.92 -17.86
C GLU A 22 -15.41 -3.48 -17.34
N HIS A 23 -14.93 -3.17 -16.15
CA HIS A 23 -15.02 -1.83 -15.56
C HIS A 23 -13.99 -0.85 -16.14
N PHE A 24 -13.09 -1.34 -16.99
CA PHE A 24 -12.02 -0.55 -17.58
C PHE A 24 -12.04 -0.56 -19.10
N LYS A 25 -11.52 0.51 -19.69
CA LYS A 25 -11.38 0.62 -21.15
C LYS A 25 -10.10 1.36 -21.49
N MET A 26 -9.32 0.79 -22.43
CA MET A 26 -8.23 1.52 -23.06
C MET A 26 -8.81 2.62 -23.97
N SER A 27 -8.22 3.78 -23.91
CA SER A 27 -8.59 4.95 -24.72
C SER A 27 -7.33 5.66 -25.21
N GLU A 28 -7.48 6.41 -26.27
CA GLU A 28 -6.45 7.27 -26.82
C GLU A 28 -6.95 8.73 -26.83
N ALA A 29 -6.07 9.65 -26.51
CA ALA A 29 -6.33 11.07 -26.52
C ALA A 29 -5.09 11.82 -27.02
N PRO A 30 -5.20 13.09 -27.47
CA PRO A 30 -4.03 13.93 -27.69
C PRO A 30 -3.21 14.08 -26.39
N ILE A 31 -1.89 14.21 -26.52
CA ILE A 31 -1.04 14.58 -25.37
C ILE A 31 -1.50 15.94 -24.84
N PRO A 32 -1.80 16.06 -23.53
CA PRO A 32 -2.29 17.32 -22.98
C PRO A 32 -1.20 18.40 -22.96
N GLU A 33 -1.59 19.64 -23.24
CA GLU A 33 -0.71 20.79 -23.04
C GLU A 33 -0.82 21.29 -21.59
N PRO A 34 0.32 21.50 -20.90
CA PRO A 34 0.30 22.05 -19.55
C PRO A 34 -0.12 23.53 -19.57
N LYS A 35 -1.01 23.90 -18.65
CA LYS A 35 -1.41 25.29 -18.38
C LYS A 35 -0.40 25.99 -17.48
N ASP A 36 -0.56 27.29 -17.28
CA ASP A 36 0.24 28.05 -16.32
C ASP A 36 0.14 27.42 -14.92
N GLY A 37 1.27 27.18 -14.30
CA GLY A 37 1.39 26.48 -13.02
C GLY A 37 1.36 24.95 -13.09
N GLU A 38 1.32 24.36 -14.31
CA GLU A 38 1.34 22.90 -14.53
C GLU A 38 2.66 22.43 -15.16
N ALA A 39 2.91 21.15 -15.01
CA ALA A 39 3.96 20.43 -15.74
C ALA A 39 3.35 19.26 -16.52
N LEU A 40 3.82 19.05 -17.76
CA LEU A 40 3.59 17.83 -18.53
C LEU A 40 4.58 16.77 -18.10
N LEU A 41 4.07 15.64 -17.71
CA LEU A 41 4.83 14.47 -17.28
C LEU A 41 4.73 13.36 -18.32
N ARG A 42 5.84 12.70 -18.61
CA ARG A 42 5.83 11.34 -19.15
C ARG A 42 5.83 10.38 -17.96
N VAL A 43 4.77 9.61 -17.82
CA VAL A 43 4.63 8.66 -16.71
C VAL A 43 5.61 7.49 -16.94
N ARG A 44 6.35 7.13 -15.91
CA ARG A 44 7.34 6.04 -15.94
C ARG A 44 6.84 4.81 -15.19
N TYR A 45 6.18 5.04 -14.06
CA TYR A 45 5.63 3.98 -13.21
C TYR A 45 4.31 4.41 -12.60
N ILE A 46 3.34 3.52 -12.59
CA ILE A 46 2.06 3.68 -11.89
C ILE A 46 2.08 2.81 -10.64
N SER A 47 1.78 3.40 -9.49
CA SER A 47 1.60 2.70 -8.23
C SER A 47 0.24 2.02 -8.18
N LEU A 48 0.20 0.73 -7.85
CA LEU A 48 -1.03 0.00 -7.58
C LEU A 48 -1.16 -0.25 -6.08
N ASP A 49 -2.31 0.16 -5.54
CA ASP A 49 -2.64 0.05 -4.14
C ASP A 49 -4.08 -0.44 -3.97
N ALA A 50 -4.37 -1.19 -2.91
CA ALA A 50 -5.73 -1.63 -2.63
C ALA A 50 -6.71 -0.44 -2.49
N ALA A 51 -6.20 0.73 -2.09
CA ALA A 51 -6.94 1.98 -2.00
C ALA A 51 -7.52 2.43 -3.36
N ASN A 52 -6.91 2.06 -4.49
CA ASN A 52 -7.49 2.34 -5.81
C ASN A 52 -8.93 1.79 -5.92
N ARG A 53 -9.19 0.62 -5.33
CA ARG A 53 -10.53 0.03 -5.32
C ARG A 53 -11.49 0.79 -4.39
N ALA A 54 -11.01 1.23 -3.23
CA ALA A 54 -11.82 2.02 -2.30
C ALA A 54 -12.26 3.36 -2.92
N TRP A 55 -11.42 4.00 -3.72
CA TRP A 55 -11.75 5.27 -4.39
C TRP A 55 -12.84 5.15 -5.46
N MET A 56 -13.12 3.95 -5.95
CA MET A 56 -14.23 3.70 -6.87
C MET A 56 -15.59 3.66 -6.14
N HIS A 57 -15.62 3.29 -4.85
CA HIS A 57 -16.85 3.23 -4.05
C HIS A 57 -17.37 4.63 -3.66
N GLY A 58 -16.47 5.52 -3.26
CA GLY A 58 -16.86 6.82 -2.74
C GLY A 58 -15.69 7.68 -2.30
N ALA A 59 -16.00 8.84 -1.75
CA ALA A 59 -15.01 9.73 -1.17
C ALA A 59 -14.40 9.10 0.10
N THR A 60 -13.08 9.22 0.21
CA THR A 60 -12.30 8.81 1.38
C THR A 60 -11.48 10.03 1.86
N TYR A 61 -10.17 9.90 2.05
CA TYR A 61 -9.26 11.04 2.21
C TYR A 61 -9.01 11.80 0.89
N ARG A 62 -9.60 11.33 -0.22
CA ARG A 62 -9.65 12.00 -1.52
C ARG A 62 -11.06 11.86 -2.12
N ALA A 63 -11.33 12.64 -3.17
CA ALA A 63 -12.57 12.52 -3.95
C ALA A 63 -12.69 11.14 -4.60
N ALA A 64 -13.92 10.66 -4.77
CA ALA A 64 -14.20 9.45 -5.52
C ALA A 64 -13.75 9.58 -6.98
N VAL A 65 -13.37 8.47 -7.60
CA VAL A 65 -13.14 8.39 -9.04
C VAL A 65 -14.50 8.35 -9.74
N GLU A 66 -14.68 9.19 -10.74
CA GLU A 66 -15.92 9.23 -11.52
C GLU A 66 -15.86 8.28 -12.72
N ALA A 67 -17.02 7.76 -13.12
CA ALA A 67 -17.12 6.94 -14.32
C ALA A 67 -16.79 7.77 -15.58
N ASN A 68 -16.24 7.09 -16.58
CA ASN A 68 -15.77 7.66 -17.85
C ASN A 68 -14.65 8.70 -17.70
N THR A 69 -13.84 8.57 -16.64
CA THR A 69 -12.62 9.36 -16.44
C THR A 69 -11.39 8.48 -16.45
N VAL A 70 -10.22 9.06 -16.65
CA VAL A 70 -8.93 8.35 -16.47
C VAL A 70 -8.88 7.81 -15.05
N MET A 71 -8.59 6.53 -14.91
CA MET A 71 -8.49 5.91 -13.58
C MET A 71 -7.40 6.60 -12.77
N ALA A 72 -7.75 7.02 -11.57
CA ALA A 72 -6.83 7.73 -10.68
C ALA A 72 -5.75 6.79 -10.12
N GLY A 73 -4.54 7.31 -9.99
CA GLY A 73 -3.42 6.58 -9.42
C GLY A 73 -2.19 7.45 -9.25
N GLY A 74 -1.51 7.26 -8.13
CA GLY A 74 -0.18 7.84 -7.93
C GLY A 74 0.84 7.23 -8.87
N GLY A 75 1.80 8.03 -9.31
CA GLY A 75 2.85 7.54 -10.19
C GLY A 75 4.11 8.39 -10.13
N ILE A 76 5.16 7.85 -10.71
CA ILE A 76 6.39 8.60 -10.99
C ILE A 76 6.38 9.01 -12.45
N GLY A 77 6.59 10.30 -12.68
CA GLY A 77 6.76 10.86 -14.00
C GLY A 77 8.07 11.64 -14.13
N GLU A 78 8.53 11.77 -15.37
CA GLU A 78 9.58 12.67 -15.76
C GLU A 78 8.95 13.92 -16.37
N VAL A 79 9.35 15.08 -15.92
CA VAL A 79 8.89 16.35 -16.47
C VAL A 79 9.41 16.52 -17.88
N ILE A 80 8.49 16.71 -18.86
CA ILE A 80 8.83 16.96 -20.28
C ILE A 80 8.77 18.45 -20.58
N VAL A 81 7.71 19.12 -20.11
CA VAL A 81 7.51 20.56 -20.24
C VAL A 81 7.03 21.09 -18.90
N SER A 82 7.54 22.24 -18.47
CA SER A 82 7.06 22.92 -17.28
C SER A 82 6.65 24.36 -17.57
N LYS A 83 5.43 24.73 -17.14
CA LYS A 83 4.96 26.13 -17.03
C LYS A 83 4.81 26.52 -15.56
N ALA A 84 5.55 25.87 -14.68
CA ALA A 84 5.52 26.11 -13.23
C ALA A 84 6.93 26.40 -12.69
N PRO A 85 7.09 27.31 -11.73
CA PRO A 85 8.37 27.54 -11.07
C PRO A 85 8.78 26.28 -10.27
N GLY A 86 10.10 26.05 -10.18
CA GLY A 86 10.68 24.98 -9.37
C GLY A 86 10.73 23.59 -10.03
N LEU A 87 10.12 23.42 -11.19
CA LEU A 87 10.20 22.20 -12.00
C LEU A 87 10.83 22.49 -13.35
N SER A 88 11.71 21.58 -13.79
CA SER A 88 12.42 21.67 -15.07
C SER A 88 12.31 20.34 -15.84
N PRO A 89 12.39 20.35 -17.18
CA PRO A 89 12.49 19.13 -17.97
C PRO A 89 13.58 18.20 -17.44
N GLY A 90 13.28 16.91 -17.36
CA GLY A 90 14.15 15.87 -16.81
C GLY A 90 14.05 15.71 -15.27
N ASP A 91 13.30 16.55 -14.56
CA ASP A 91 13.04 16.32 -13.14
C ASP A 91 12.14 15.07 -12.96
N ILE A 92 12.45 14.28 -11.96
CA ILE A 92 11.61 13.15 -11.53
C ILE A 92 10.65 13.65 -10.44
N VAL A 93 9.36 13.36 -10.62
CA VAL A 93 8.30 13.80 -9.70
C VAL A 93 7.37 12.66 -9.36
N PHE A 94 6.80 12.71 -8.15
CA PHE A 94 5.67 11.88 -7.73
C PHE A 94 4.41 12.72 -7.65
N GLY A 95 3.29 12.19 -8.11
CA GLY A 95 1.98 12.81 -8.01
C GLY A 95 0.84 11.91 -8.46
N ASP A 96 -0.37 12.44 -8.51
CA ASP A 96 -1.54 11.74 -9.07
C ASP A 96 -1.48 11.86 -10.61
N THR A 97 -0.81 10.90 -11.23
CA THR A 97 -0.62 10.88 -12.69
C THR A 97 -1.81 10.30 -13.45
N GLY A 98 -2.69 9.58 -12.74
CA GLY A 98 -3.67 8.69 -13.37
C GLY A 98 -3.01 7.53 -14.11
N TRP A 99 -3.83 6.66 -14.70
CA TRP A 99 -3.36 5.52 -15.50
C TRP A 99 -3.28 5.93 -16.98
N GLN A 100 -2.17 6.54 -17.35
CA GLN A 100 -1.94 7.09 -18.69
C GLN A 100 -0.45 7.31 -18.98
N ASP A 101 -0.08 7.44 -20.25
CA ASP A 101 1.33 7.66 -20.65
C ASP A 101 1.81 9.09 -20.33
N TYR A 102 0.92 10.10 -20.47
CA TYR A 102 1.26 11.50 -20.23
C TYR A 102 0.19 12.17 -19.34
N ALA A 103 0.62 13.02 -18.42
CA ALA A 103 -0.26 13.75 -17.52
C ALA A 103 0.16 15.22 -17.39
N ALA A 104 -0.76 16.16 -17.60
CA ALA A 104 -0.57 17.56 -17.21
C ALA A 104 -1.07 17.74 -15.78
N VAL A 105 -0.18 18.08 -14.84
CA VAL A 105 -0.48 18.12 -13.41
C VAL A 105 -0.05 19.46 -12.81
N PRO A 106 -0.90 20.11 -11.98
CA PRO A 106 -0.49 21.29 -11.23
C PRO A 106 0.71 21.02 -10.34
N ALA A 107 1.75 21.86 -10.44
CA ALA A 107 3.02 21.67 -9.72
C ALA A 107 2.84 21.59 -8.21
N LYS A 108 1.85 22.25 -7.63
CA LYS A 108 1.50 22.17 -6.19
C LYS A 108 1.10 20.76 -5.73
N HIS A 109 0.74 19.88 -6.67
CA HIS A 109 0.39 18.47 -6.40
C HIS A 109 1.52 17.51 -6.78
N LEU A 110 2.68 18.04 -7.15
CA LEU A 110 3.87 17.27 -7.49
C LEU A 110 4.93 17.39 -6.41
N SER A 111 5.51 16.28 -6.05
CA SER A 111 6.69 16.22 -5.17
C SER A 111 7.91 15.89 -6.01
N LYS A 112 8.91 16.79 -6.04
CA LYS A 112 10.19 16.50 -6.68
C LYS A 112 10.91 15.39 -5.93
N MET A 113 11.37 14.39 -6.68
CA MET A 113 12.00 13.18 -6.14
C MET A 113 13.49 13.16 -6.51
N PRO A 114 14.33 12.53 -5.67
CA PRO A 114 15.73 12.32 -6.04
C PRO A 114 15.83 11.33 -7.20
N LYS A 115 16.84 11.52 -8.06
CA LYS A 115 17.19 10.53 -9.08
C LYS A 115 17.98 9.40 -8.41
N ILE A 116 17.36 8.26 -8.25
CA ILE A 116 17.95 7.06 -7.65
C ILE A 116 17.75 5.83 -8.54
N GLU A 117 18.58 4.83 -8.35
CA GLU A 117 18.43 3.52 -8.98
C GLU A 117 18.38 2.42 -7.89
N PRO A 118 17.40 1.52 -7.97
CA PRO A 118 16.28 1.53 -8.92
C PRO A 118 15.23 2.60 -8.55
N MET A 119 14.67 3.26 -9.57
CA MET A 119 13.64 4.31 -9.40
C MET A 119 12.38 3.77 -8.70
N THR A 120 12.09 2.49 -8.82
CA THR A 120 10.94 1.79 -8.20
C THR A 120 10.91 1.91 -6.68
N HIS A 121 12.07 2.09 -6.02
CA HIS A 121 12.15 2.33 -4.58
C HIS A 121 11.41 3.61 -4.15
N LEU A 122 11.22 4.58 -5.04
CA LEU A 122 10.45 5.80 -4.79
C LEU A 122 8.93 5.52 -4.65
N LEU A 123 8.43 4.40 -5.17
CA LEU A 123 7.03 3.96 -5.01
C LEU A 123 6.88 2.89 -3.92
N SER A 124 7.95 2.23 -3.54
CA SER A 124 7.95 1.17 -2.53
C SER A 124 8.49 1.66 -1.19
N VAL A 125 9.74 1.33 -0.86
CA VAL A 125 10.33 1.54 0.47
C VAL A 125 10.56 3.02 0.81
N TYR A 126 10.83 3.88 -0.16
CA TYR A 126 11.01 5.33 0.03
C TYR A 126 9.77 6.16 -0.34
N GLY A 127 8.70 5.49 -0.75
CA GLY A 127 7.41 6.06 -1.07
C GLY A 127 6.39 5.88 0.04
N ILE A 128 5.13 6.03 -0.36
CA ILE A 128 3.97 5.95 0.55
C ILE A 128 3.96 4.63 1.35
N ALA A 129 4.32 3.51 0.72
CA ALA A 129 4.29 2.20 1.39
C ALA A 129 5.30 2.11 2.55
N GLY A 130 6.55 2.53 2.32
CA GLY A 130 7.57 2.53 3.37
C GLY A 130 7.28 3.52 4.49
N LEU A 131 6.82 4.73 4.14
CA LEU A 131 6.41 5.74 5.13
C LEU A 131 5.21 5.28 5.96
N THR A 132 4.20 4.64 5.33
CA THR A 132 3.05 4.05 6.02
C THR A 132 3.50 2.95 7.00
N ALA A 133 4.40 2.08 6.57
CA ALA A 133 4.95 1.04 7.43
C ALA A 133 5.72 1.63 8.62
N TYR A 134 6.54 2.63 8.37
CA TYR A 134 7.37 3.29 9.38
C TYR A 134 6.51 3.98 10.44
N PHE A 135 5.67 4.92 10.04
CA PHE A 135 4.86 5.70 10.99
C PHE A 135 3.77 4.87 11.67
N GLY A 136 3.08 4.02 10.91
CA GLY A 136 2.04 3.16 11.46
C GLY A 136 2.58 2.18 12.49
N LEU A 137 3.78 1.63 12.29
CA LEU A 137 4.37 0.74 13.28
C LEU A 137 4.99 1.52 14.46
N LEU A 138 5.83 2.53 14.17
CA LEU A 138 6.67 3.13 15.21
C LEU A 138 5.95 4.22 16.00
N ASP A 139 5.10 5.02 15.36
CA ASP A 139 4.41 6.15 16.01
C ASP A 139 3.00 5.76 16.51
N VAL A 140 2.33 4.81 15.86
CA VAL A 140 1.00 4.33 16.26
C VAL A 140 1.11 3.01 17.03
N GLY A 141 1.72 1.98 16.46
CA GLY A 141 1.91 0.67 17.11
C GLY A 141 2.84 0.71 18.30
N LYS A 142 3.89 1.54 18.25
CA LYS A 142 4.88 1.75 19.32
C LYS A 142 5.42 0.45 19.92
N PRO A 143 5.96 -0.46 19.08
CA PRO A 143 6.45 -1.75 19.57
C PRO A 143 7.68 -1.56 20.46
N LYS A 144 7.84 -2.45 21.45
CA LYS A 144 9.00 -2.51 22.32
C LYS A 144 9.80 -3.78 22.04
N PRO A 145 11.12 -3.78 22.22
CA PRO A 145 11.92 -5.00 22.11
C PRO A 145 11.35 -6.14 22.96
N GLY A 146 11.29 -7.34 22.39
CA GLY A 146 10.74 -8.54 23.02
C GLY A 146 9.23 -8.71 22.90
N GLU A 147 8.48 -7.68 22.44
CA GLU A 147 7.04 -7.80 22.17
C GLU A 147 6.75 -8.62 20.90
N THR A 148 5.56 -9.19 20.83
CA THR A 148 5.06 -9.88 19.64
C THR A 148 4.26 -8.92 18.76
N VAL A 149 4.73 -8.73 17.54
CA VAL A 149 4.06 -7.95 16.48
C VAL A 149 3.43 -8.91 15.48
N VAL A 150 2.13 -8.80 15.27
CA VAL A 150 1.40 -9.51 14.20
C VAL A 150 1.06 -8.53 13.09
N VAL A 151 1.23 -8.96 11.84
CA VAL A 151 0.98 -8.13 10.66
C VAL A 151 0.05 -8.88 9.71
N SER A 152 -1.10 -8.30 9.37
CA SER A 152 -1.97 -8.84 8.31
C SER A 152 -1.56 -8.33 6.92
N ALA A 153 -1.91 -9.08 5.88
CA ALA A 153 -1.40 -8.88 4.51
C ALA A 153 0.14 -8.73 4.51
N ALA A 154 0.81 -9.57 5.30
CA ALA A 154 2.23 -9.47 5.60
C ALA A 154 3.14 -9.59 4.36
N ALA A 155 2.68 -10.28 3.32
CA ALA A 155 3.40 -10.40 2.05
C ALA A 155 3.14 -9.25 1.06
N GLY A 156 2.30 -8.27 1.44
CA GLY A 156 1.98 -7.09 0.63
C GLY A 156 2.99 -5.96 0.76
N SER A 157 2.70 -4.87 0.08
CA SER A 157 3.55 -3.68 -0.01
C SER A 157 3.96 -3.11 1.36
N VAL A 158 2.97 -2.79 2.19
CA VAL A 158 3.20 -2.22 3.53
C VAL A 158 3.60 -3.32 4.52
N GLY A 159 2.88 -4.45 4.52
CA GLY A 159 3.06 -5.50 5.52
C GLY A 159 4.46 -6.12 5.53
N SER A 160 5.07 -6.30 4.36
CA SER A 160 6.44 -6.85 4.26
C SER A 160 7.50 -5.93 4.86
N ILE A 161 7.28 -4.63 4.78
CA ILE A 161 8.17 -3.62 5.38
C ILE A 161 7.93 -3.53 6.89
N VAL A 162 6.65 -3.51 7.33
CA VAL A 162 6.27 -3.47 8.75
C VAL A 162 6.94 -4.58 9.55
N GLY A 163 6.85 -5.83 9.07
CA GLY A 163 7.42 -6.94 9.80
C GLY A 163 8.94 -6.87 9.89
N GLN A 164 9.62 -6.44 8.83
CA GLN A 164 11.07 -6.26 8.87
C GLN A 164 11.47 -5.12 9.83
N ILE A 165 10.74 -3.99 9.86
CA ILE A 165 10.99 -2.91 10.84
C ILE A 165 10.77 -3.42 12.26
N ALA A 166 9.69 -4.16 12.52
CA ALA A 166 9.43 -4.76 13.83
C ALA A 166 10.59 -5.65 14.28
N ARG A 167 11.15 -6.47 13.38
CA ARG A 167 12.32 -7.30 13.64
C ARG A 167 13.58 -6.46 13.92
N ILE A 168 13.83 -5.39 13.16
CA ILE A 168 14.93 -4.45 13.40
C ILE A 168 14.83 -3.83 14.81
N LYS A 169 13.60 -3.59 15.27
CA LYS A 169 13.33 -3.06 16.62
C LYS A 169 13.34 -4.14 17.72
N GLY A 170 13.73 -5.38 17.39
CA GLY A 170 13.91 -6.47 18.37
C GLY A 170 12.61 -7.16 18.79
N CYS A 171 11.58 -7.10 17.99
CA CYS A 171 10.31 -7.79 18.25
C CYS A 171 10.29 -9.19 17.66
N ARG A 172 9.45 -10.07 18.24
CA ARG A 172 8.98 -11.28 17.59
C ARG A 172 7.94 -10.91 16.53
N VAL A 173 8.06 -11.46 15.32
CA VAL A 173 7.20 -11.07 14.20
C VAL A 173 6.43 -12.28 13.65
N VAL A 174 5.10 -12.15 13.58
CA VAL A 174 4.22 -13.13 12.97
C VAL A 174 3.49 -12.47 11.79
N GLY A 175 3.63 -13.05 10.59
CA GLY A 175 2.95 -12.59 9.39
C GLY A 175 1.69 -13.39 9.11
N ILE A 176 0.59 -12.73 8.71
CA ILE A 176 -0.60 -13.39 8.18
C ILE A 176 -0.65 -13.11 6.69
N ALA A 177 -0.61 -14.16 5.86
CA ALA A 177 -0.63 -14.07 4.40
C ALA A 177 -1.49 -15.19 3.80
N GLY A 178 -1.80 -15.12 2.50
CA GLY A 178 -2.57 -16.16 1.82
C GLY A 178 -1.67 -17.06 0.97
N GLY A 179 -1.65 -18.34 1.30
CA GLY A 179 -0.92 -19.38 0.61
C GLY A 179 0.46 -19.67 1.21
N LYS A 180 0.80 -20.96 1.16
CA LYS A 180 2.04 -21.51 1.71
C LYS A 180 3.30 -20.80 1.20
N ASP A 181 3.36 -20.51 -0.11
CA ASP A 181 4.53 -19.88 -0.73
C ASP A 181 4.83 -18.50 -0.17
N LYS A 182 3.80 -17.72 0.18
CA LYS A 182 3.97 -16.41 0.82
C LYS A 182 4.42 -16.56 2.27
N CYS A 183 3.86 -17.52 3.00
CA CYS A 183 4.27 -17.81 4.37
C CYS A 183 5.74 -18.29 4.43
N ASP A 184 6.13 -19.17 3.52
CA ASP A 184 7.53 -19.62 3.40
C ASP A 184 8.46 -18.46 3.05
N TRP A 185 8.07 -17.56 2.14
CA TRP A 185 8.86 -16.39 1.79
C TRP A 185 9.05 -15.43 2.98
N LEU A 186 7.98 -15.16 3.75
CA LEU A 186 8.05 -14.31 4.94
C LEU A 186 9.07 -14.85 5.95
N THR A 187 9.05 -16.14 6.20
CA THR A 187 9.93 -16.74 7.22
C THR A 187 11.36 -16.94 6.71
N ARG A 188 11.54 -17.47 5.50
CA ARG A 188 12.88 -17.83 4.99
C ARG A 188 13.66 -16.64 4.46
N GLU A 189 12.98 -15.68 3.84
CA GLU A 189 13.66 -14.56 3.17
C GLU A 189 13.57 -13.25 3.94
N LEU A 190 12.40 -12.92 4.52
CA LEU A 190 12.24 -11.70 5.30
C LEU A 190 12.54 -11.89 6.79
N GLY A 191 12.71 -13.15 7.23
CA GLY A 191 13.13 -13.49 8.58
C GLY A 191 12.05 -13.27 9.64
N PHE A 192 10.76 -13.37 9.27
CA PHE A 192 9.69 -13.43 10.26
C PHE A 192 9.82 -14.69 11.09
N ASP A 193 9.50 -14.62 12.38
CA ASP A 193 9.62 -15.76 13.30
C ASP A 193 8.57 -16.84 13.03
N ALA A 194 7.39 -16.45 12.50
CA ALA A 194 6.35 -17.35 12.06
C ALA A 194 5.46 -16.68 10.98
N ALA A 195 4.76 -17.50 10.22
CA ALA A 195 3.74 -17.06 9.29
C ALA A 195 2.50 -17.95 9.38
N VAL A 196 1.33 -17.37 9.19
CA VAL A 196 0.02 -18.04 9.24
C VAL A 196 -0.67 -17.87 7.89
N ASP A 197 -1.04 -19.00 7.28
CA ASP A 197 -1.88 -19.01 6.09
C ASP A 197 -3.35 -18.89 6.49
N TYR A 198 -3.97 -17.75 6.20
CA TYR A 198 -5.38 -17.54 6.53
C TYR A 198 -6.35 -18.36 5.64
N LYS A 199 -5.85 -18.91 4.52
CA LYS A 199 -6.65 -19.74 3.59
C LYS A 199 -6.81 -21.18 4.06
N ASP A 200 -6.03 -21.64 5.02
CA ASP A 200 -6.10 -23.03 5.54
C ASP A 200 -7.33 -23.29 6.44
N GLY A 201 -8.19 -22.30 6.68
CA GLY A 201 -9.44 -22.43 7.43
C GLY A 201 -9.29 -22.56 8.97
N ALA A 202 -8.08 -22.60 9.50
CA ALA A 202 -7.80 -22.75 10.94
C ALA A 202 -7.11 -21.49 11.55
N LEU A 203 -7.42 -20.31 11.03
CA LEU A 203 -6.73 -19.05 11.35
C LEU A 203 -6.52 -18.83 12.85
N PHE A 204 -7.57 -18.95 13.67
CA PHE A 204 -7.49 -18.72 15.12
C PHE A 204 -6.50 -19.66 15.81
N LYS A 205 -6.56 -20.95 15.50
CA LYS A 205 -5.71 -21.98 16.07
C LYS A 205 -4.26 -21.79 15.60
N ALA A 206 -4.05 -21.54 14.32
CA ALA A 206 -2.73 -21.33 13.75
C ALA A 206 -2.07 -20.06 14.32
N LEU A 207 -2.84 -18.98 14.46
CA LEU A 207 -2.36 -17.74 15.07
C LEU A 207 -1.98 -17.94 16.55
N LYS A 208 -2.78 -18.71 17.30
CA LYS A 208 -2.48 -19.06 18.70
C LYS A 208 -1.18 -19.82 18.84
N ALA A 209 -0.91 -20.74 17.90
CA ALA A 209 0.35 -21.50 17.88
C ALA A 209 1.54 -20.61 17.47
N ALA A 210 1.36 -19.70 16.51
CA ALA A 210 2.40 -18.79 16.03
C ALA A 210 2.76 -17.68 17.05
N ALA A 211 1.77 -17.23 17.84
CA ALA A 211 1.94 -16.22 18.89
C ALA A 211 1.56 -16.79 20.28
N PRO A 212 2.33 -17.75 20.84
CA PRO A 212 1.97 -18.46 22.07
C PRO A 212 1.84 -17.55 23.28
N ASN A 213 2.59 -16.44 23.32
CA ASN A 213 2.57 -15.45 24.39
C ASN A 213 1.54 -14.33 24.15
N GLY A 214 0.68 -14.46 23.13
CA GLY A 214 -0.29 -13.44 22.74
C GLY A 214 0.31 -12.36 21.83
N ILE A 215 -0.47 -11.32 21.56
CA ILE A 215 -0.16 -10.26 20.59
C ILE A 215 -0.05 -8.93 21.35
N ASP A 216 1.09 -8.26 21.27
CA ASP A 216 1.30 -6.94 21.89
C ASP A 216 0.96 -5.80 20.92
N VAL A 217 1.33 -5.97 19.65
CA VAL A 217 1.02 -5.02 18.57
C VAL A 217 0.42 -5.78 17.39
N TYR A 218 -0.71 -5.31 16.90
CA TYR A 218 -1.30 -5.78 15.65
C TYR A 218 -1.31 -4.64 14.63
N PHE A 219 -0.67 -4.87 13.48
CA PHE A 219 -0.71 -3.96 12.35
C PHE A 219 -1.76 -4.45 11.35
N ASP A 220 -2.89 -3.75 11.30
CA ASP A 220 -4.07 -4.17 10.55
C ASP A 220 -4.17 -3.51 9.19
N ASN A 221 -3.96 -4.32 8.13
CA ASN A 221 -4.19 -3.93 6.75
C ASN A 221 -5.52 -4.49 6.21
N VAL A 222 -6.20 -5.38 6.93
CA VAL A 222 -7.26 -6.23 6.36
C VAL A 222 -8.62 -6.03 7.00
N GLY A 223 -8.70 -5.91 8.32
CA GLY A 223 -9.99 -5.91 9.03
C GLY A 223 -10.65 -7.30 9.06
N GLY A 224 -11.98 -7.31 9.16
CA GLY A 224 -12.81 -8.53 9.06
C GLY A 224 -12.43 -9.63 10.03
N ASP A 225 -12.49 -10.88 9.58
CA ASP A 225 -12.23 -12.08 10.39
C ASP A 225 -10.79 -12.15 10.92
N ILE A 226 -9.83 -11.58 10.19
CA ILE A 226 -8.43 -11.52 10.63
C ILE A 226 -8.31 -10.59 11.83
N LEU A 227 -8.97 -9.42 11.79
CA LEU A 227 -9.01 -8.51 12.94
C LEU A 227 -9.69 -9.18 14.13
N GLU A 228 -10.83 -9.88 13.93
CA GLU A 228 -11.51 -10.60 15.01
C GLU A 228 -10.60 -11.65 15.69
N ALA A 229 -9.89 -12.45 14.87
CA ALA A 229 -8.96 -13.46 15.38
C ALA A 229 -7.79 -12.83 16.16
N CYS A 230 -7.26 -11.70 15.70
CA CYS A 230 -6.19 -10.98 16.37
C CYS A 230 -6.68 -10.34 17.69
N LEU A 231 -7.84 -9.65 17.67
CA LEU A 231 -8.44 -9.03 18.87
C LEU A 231 -8.59 -10.01 20.03
N ALA A 232 -9.08 -11.22 19.73
CA ALA A 232 -9.26 -12.26 20.73
C ALA A 232 -7.93 -12.70 21.40
N GLN A 233 -6.81 -12.53 20.72
CA GLN A 233 -5.47 -12.96 21.17
C GLN A 233 -4.55 -11.82 21.61
N MET A 234 -5.05 -10.55 21.56
CA MET A 234 -4.29 -9.40 22.07
C MET A 234 -3.95 -9.55 23.53
N ASN A 235 -2.78 -9.13 23.93
CA ASN A 235 -2.33 -9.00 25.29
C ASN A 235 -3.00 -7.77 25.96
N LEU A 236 -2.92 -7.73 27.29
CA LEU A 236 -3.36 -6.58 28.06
C LEU A 236 -2.59 -5.32 27.65
N ARG A 237 -3.32 -4.21 27.39
CA ARG A 237 -2.76 -2.96 26.88
C ARG A 237 -2.09 -3.09 25.51
N GLY A 238 -2.49 -4.08 24.70
CA GLY A 238 -2.07 -4.22 23.33
C GLY A 238 -2.49 -3.02 22.47
N ARG A 239 -1.79 -2.84 21.35
CA ARG A 239 -2.01 -1.72 20.44
C ARG A 239 -2.34 -2.25 19.05
N ILE A 240 -3.32 -1.64 18.40
CA ILE A 240 -3.75 -1.98 17.05
C ILE A 240 -3.60 -0.73 16.17
N ALA A 241 -2.70 -0.80 15.21
CA ALA A 241 -2.52 0.23 14.19
C ALA A 241 -3.39 -0.12 12.98
N CYS A 242 -4.50 0.59 12.80
CA CYS A 242 -5.43 0.37 11.70
C CYS A 242 -4.96 1.15 10.47
N CYS A 243 -4.36 0.44 9.52
CA CYS A 243 -3.82 0.98 8.27
C CYS A 243 -4.82 0.87 7.12
N GLY A 244 -5.61 -0.19 7.08
CA GLY A 244 -6.56 -0.44 6.01
C GLY A 244 -7.56 -1.54 6.34
N ALA A 245 -8.52 -1.73 5.43
CA ALA A 245 -9.57 -2.73 5.57
C ALA A 245 -9.81 -3.43 4.22
N ILE A 246 -8.76 -4.03 3.65
CA ILE A 246 -8.79 -4.59 2.29
C ILE A 246 -9.88 -5.65 2.11
N SER A 247 -10.28 -6.34 3.19
CA SER A 247 -11.39 -7.31 3.16
C SER A 247 -12.75 -6.67 2.81
N GLN A 248 -12.85 -5.35 2.90
CA GLN A 248 -14.07 -4.58 2.63
C GLN A 248 -14.00 -3.80 1.31
N TYR A 249 -12.86 -3.82 0.59
CA TYR A 249 -12.69 -2.97 -0.59
C TYR A 249 -13.28 -3.61 -1.85
N ASP A 250 -13.24 -4.94 -1.98
CA ASP A 250 -13.67 -5.63 -3.20
C ASP A 250 -14.74 -6.67 -2.90
N GLY A 251 -15.97 -6.37 -3.31
CA GLY A 251 -17.13 -7.23 -3.08
C GLY A 251 -18.29 -6.47 -2.42
N ALA A 252 -19.37 -7.19 -2.13
CA ALA A 252 -20.50 -6.66 -1.37
C ALA A 252 -20.06 -6.36 0.07
N PRO A 253 -20.53 -5.25 0.67
CA PRO A 253 -20.25 -4.98 2.07
C PRO A 253 -20.65 -6.17 2.95
N SER A 254 -19.72 -6.64 3.78
CA SER A 254 -20.06 -7.68 4.76
C SER A 254 -21.09 -7.13 5.76
N ALA A 255 -22.18 -7.85 5.92
CA ALA A 255 -23.19 -7.51 6.93
C ALA A 255 -22.69 -7.73 8.36
N THR A 256 -21.58 -8.45 8.53
CA THR A 256 -20.99 -8.78 9.84
C THR A 256 -19.56 -8.24 9.90
N GLY A 257 -19.34 -7.34 10.85
CA GLY A 257 -17.98 -6.88 11.19
C GLY A 257 -17.36 -7.75 12.30
N PRO A 258 -16.12 -7.46 12.70
CA PRO A 258 -15.48 -8.14 13.82
C PRO A 258 -16.33 -7.99 15.09
N ARG A 259 -16.64 -9.14 15.72
CA ARG A 259 -17.52 -9.19 16.90
C ARG A 259 -16.77 -8.84 18.17
N GLY A 260 -17.49 -8.32 19.16
CA GLY A 260 -16.97 -8.08 20.50
C GLY A 260 -15.93 -6.97 20.63
N VAL A 261 -15.74 -6.14 19.60
CA VAL A 261 -14.69 -5.10 19.57
C VAL A 261 -14.76 -4.19 20.81
N PRO A 262 -15.88 -3.53 21.15
CA PRO A 262 -15.93 -2.66 22.33
C PRO A 262 -15.62 -3.39 23.63
N GLY A 263 -16.17 -4.60 23.81
CA GLY A 263 -15.95 -5.41 25.00
C GLY A 263 -14.48 -5.81 25.19
N LEU A 264 -13.82 -6.25 24.12
CA LEU A 264 -12.41 -6.62 24.15
C LEU A 264 -11.50 -5.41 24.40
N ILE A 265 -11.82 -4.26 23.80
CA ILE A 265 -11.09 -3.01 24.07
C ILE A 265 -11.14 -2.68 25.57
N VAL A 266 -12.33 -2.74 26.19
CA VAL A 266 -12.51 -2.46 27.62
C VAL A 266 -11.77 -3.48 28.48
N VAL A 267 -12.03 -4.78 28.28
CA VAL A 267 -11.50 -5.83 29.15
C VAL A 267 -9.99 -5.92 29.08
N LYS A 268 -9.41 -5.77 27.88
CA LYS A 268 -7.96 -5.83 27.66
C LYS A 268 -7.28 -4.45 27.70
N ARG A 269 -8.03 -3.35 27.86
CA ARG A 269 -7.55 -1.95 27.84
C ARG A 269 -6.71 -1.69 26.58
N LEU A 270 -7.24 -2.11 25.42
CA LEU A 270 -6.56 -1.96 24.14
C LEU A 270 -6.59 -0.51 23.64
N ILE A 271 -5.59 -0.15 22.88
CA ILE A 271 -5.60 1.05 22.02
C ILE A 271 -5.78 0.57 20.58
N MET A 272 -6.85 1.04 19.93
CA MET A 272 -7.09 0.80 18.51
C MET A 272 -7.14 2.15 17.81
N GLN A 273 -6.18 2.43 16.94
CA GLN A 273 -5.99 3.75 16.35
C GLN A 273 -5.82 3.64 14.84
N GLY A 274 -6.66 4.40 14.10
CA GLY A 274 -6.48 4.64 12.67
C GLY A 274 -5.44 5.73 12.41
N PHE A 275 -4.81 5.68 11.25
CA PHE A 275 -3.87 6.71 10.80
C PHE A 275 -3.85 6.80 9.28
N ILE A 276 -3.45 7.95 8.78
CA ILE A 276 -3.16 8.18 7.36
C ILE A 276 -1.74 8.76 7.29
N VAL A 277 -0.90 8.20 6.42
CA VAL A 277 0.51 8.60 6.30
C VAL A 277 0.68 10.08 5.93
N MET A 278 -0.31 10.69 5.30
CA MET A 278 -0.29 12.12 4.94
C MET A 278 -0.18 13.04 6.15
N ASP A 279 -0.65 12.60 7.32
CA ASP A 279 -0.56 13.37 8.58
C ASP A 279 0.87 13.43 9.14
N TYR A 280 1.81 12.66 8.55
CA TYR A 280 3.20 12.56 9.01
C TYR A 280 4.21 13.11 7.98
N MET A 281 3.74 13.77 6.93
CA MET A 281 4.62 14.19 5.82
C MET A 281 5.64 15.26 6.22
N ASP A 282 5.38 16.03 7.27
CA ASP A 282 6.32 16.97 7.90
C ASP A 282 7.53 16.25 8.54
N GLN A 283 7.37 14.96 8.89
CA GLN A 283 8.41 14.13 9.48
C GLN A 283 9.03 13.13 8.50
N ARG A 284 8.72 13.28 7.20
CA ARG A 284 9.16 12.36 6.14
C ARG A 284 10.67 12.11 6.16
N ASP A 285 11.46 13.14 6.34
CA ASP A 285 12.94 13.06 6.27
C ASP A 285 13.51 12.15 7.36
N ARG A 286 12.92 12.17 8.58
CA ARG A 286 13.28 11.25 9.66
C ARG A 286 13.09 9.79 9.23
N ALA A 287 11.93 9.49 8.66
CA ALA A 287 11.61 8.13 8.22
C ALA A 287 12.51 7.70 7.06
N LEU A 288 12.75 8.57 6.08
CA LEU A 288 13.59 8.26 4.93
C LEU A 288 15.03 7.97 5.34
N ALA A 289 15.59 8.73 6.28
CA ALA A 289 16.96 8.52 6.77
C ALA A 289 17.13 7.10 7.38
N GLU A 290 16.18 6.66 8.21
CA GLU A 290 16.23 5.31 8.79
C GLU A 290 15.99 4.23 7.73
N LEU A 291 14.98 4.38 6.86
CA LEU A 291 14.67 3.43 5.80
C LEU A 291 15.86 3.24 4.84
N GLN A 292 16.49 4.33 4.41
CA GLN A 292 17.69 4.29 3.57
C GLN A 292 18.86 3.57 4.27
N SER A 293 19.08 3.86 5.55
CA SER A 293 20.10 3.18 6.34
C SER A 293 19.84 1.68 6.44
N TRP A 294 18.59 1.26 6.66
CA TRP A 294 18.26 -0.16 6.77
C TRP A 294 18.36 -0.90 5.44
N VAL A 295 17.97 -0.26 4.35
CA VAL A 295 18.15 -0.83 3.00
C VAL A 295 19.63 -0.94 2.67
N ALA A 296 20.42 0.12 2.85
CA ALA A 296 21.84 0.14 2.55
C ALA A 296 22.65 -0.88 3.37
N SER A 297 22.23 -1.13 4.62
CA SER A 297 22.86 -2.15 5.49
C SER A 297 22.31 -3.58 5.27
N GLY A 298 21.37 -3.77 4.34
CA GLY A 298 20.73 -5.06 4.08
C GLY A 298 19.80 -5.57 5.19
N LYS A 299 19.51 -4.73 6.20
CA LYS A 299 18.56 -5.06 7.28
C LYS A 299 17.11 -5.05 6.81
N LEU A 300 16.79 -4.26 5.79
CA LEU A 300 15.50 -4.20 5.14
C LEU A 300 15.66 -4.57 3.67
N LYS A 301 15.02 -5.66 3.25
CA LYS A 301 14.95 -6.13 1.88
C LYS A 301 13.74 -5.51 1.19
N VAL A 302 13.94 -4.99 0.00
CA VAL A 302 12.87 -4.41 -0.82
C VAL A 302 12.33 -5.47 -1.77
N GLN A 303 11.02 -5.68 -1.76
CA GLN A 303 10.35 -6.57 -2.71
C GLN A 303 9.37 -5.78 -3.56
N GLU A 304 9.51 -5.91 -4.84
CA GLU A 304 8.72 -5.22 -5.85
C GLU A 304 8.22 -6.21 -6.90
N ASP A 305 7.02 -5.95 -7.37
CA ASP A 305 6.31 -6.74 -8.37
C ASP A 305 5.96 -5.79 -9.52
N VAL A 306 6.84 -5.73 -10.51
CA VAL A 306 6.77 -4.78 -11.63
C VAL A 306 6.16 -5.50 -12.84
N ILE A 307 5.08 -4.92 -13.37
CA ILE A 307 4.37 -5.39 -14.54
C ILE A 307 4.60 -4.38 -15.67
N ASP A 308 5.00 -4.84 -16.85
CA ASP A 308 5.22 -3.97 -18.00
C ASP A 308 3.90 -3.71 -18.74
N GLY A 309 3.74 -2.47 -19.24
CA GLY A 309 2.68 -2.06 -20.15
C GLY A 309 1.41 -1.52 -19.48
N LEU A 310 0.97 -0.33 -19.94
CA LEU A 310 -0.22 0.36 -19.44
C LEU A 310 -1.48 -0.51 -19.54
N GLU A 311 -1.61 -1.27 -20.60
CA GLU A 311 -2.74 -2.18 -20.88
C GLU A 311 -2.94 -3.25 -19.81
N ASN A 312 -1.89 -3.59 -19.07
CA ASN A 312 -1.93 -4.59 -18.01
C ASN A 312 -2.36 -4.02 -16.65
N THR A 313 -2.50 -2.69 -16.52
CA THR A 313 -2.84 -2.03 -15.25
C THR A 313 -4.15 -2.52 -14.62
N PRO A 314 -5.27 -2.72 -15.39
CA PRO A 314 -6.50 -3.27 -14.84
C PRO A 314 -6.31 -4.67 -14.23
N GLN A 315 -5.71 -5.58 -14.99
CA GLN A 315 -5.50 -6.96 -14.54
C GLN A 315 -4.53 -7.01 -13.36
N ALA A 316 -3.53 -6.14 -13.34
CA ALA A 316 -2.59 -6.02 -12.24
C ALA A 316 -3.27 -5.57 -10.93
N LEU A 317 -4.24 -4.63 -10.99
CA LEU A 317 -5.03 -4.25 -9.82
C LEU A 317 -5.94 -5.39 -9.36
N ILE A 318 -6.64 -6.06 -10.28
CA ILE A 318 -7.50 -7.21 -9.98
C ILE A 318 -6.69 -8.31 -9.28
N GLY A 319 -5.52 -8.64 -9.81
CA GLY A 319 -4.61 -9.62 -9.21
C GLY A 319 -4.07 -9.18 -7.83
N LEU A 320 -3.81 -7.87 -7.63
CA LEU A 320 -3.44 -7.35 -6.31
C LEU A 320 -4.56 -7.57 -5.29
N LEU A 321 -5.82 -7.29 -5.65
CA LEU A 321 -6.98 -7.50 -4.78
C LEU A 321 -7.23 -8.99 -4.49
N ALA A 322 -6.90 -9.87 -5.44
CA ALA A 322 -6.90 -11.32 -5.24
C ALA A 322 -5.71 -11.82 -4.40
N GLY A 323 -4.77 -10.94 -4.08
CA GLY A 323 -3.60 -11.25 -3.28
C GLY A 323 -2.54 -12.04 -4.05
N GLU A 324 -2.31 -11.76 -5.33
CA GLU A 324 -1.29 -12.46 -6.14
C GLU A 324 0.12 -11.90 -5.91
N ASN A 325 0.24 -10.60 -5.64
CA ASN A 325 1.52 -9.90 -5.52
C ASN A 325 2.34 -10.33 -4.30
N ARG A 326 3.67 -10.16 -4.41
CA ARG A 326 4.61 -10.11 -3.29
C ARG A 326 5.26 -8.73 -3.26
N GLY A 327 5.21 -8.06 -2.11
CA GLY A 327 5.72 -6.70 -1.99
C GLY A 327 4.87 -5.67 -2.75
N LYS A 328 5.51 -4.61 -3.23
CA LYS A 328 4.86 -3.49 -3.93
C LYS A 328 4.62 -3.81 -5.38
N ARG A 329 3.33 -3.87 -5.80
CA ARG A 329 2.95 -3.97 -7.21
C ARG A 329 2.90 -2.59 -7.86
N MET A 330 3.45 -2.49 -9.05
CA MET A 330 3.46 -1.29 -9.89
C MET A 330 3.50 -1.66 -11.36
N VAL A 331 3.11 -0.73 -12.22
CA VAL A 331 3.17 -0.89 -13.67
C VAL A 331 4.22 0.05 -14.23
N LYS A 332 5.09 -0.48 -15.09
CA LYS A 332 6.10 0.26 -15.86
C LYS A 332 5.54 0.60 -17.23
N LEU A 333 5.69 1.86 -17.66
CA LEU A 333 5.27 2.38 -18.95
C LEU A 333 6.45 2.61 -19.90
#